data_0515df902ab9046eec9d89d3c44bf864
#
_entry.id   0515df902ab9046eec9d89d3c44bf864
#
_cell.length_a   1.000
_cell.length_b   1.000
_cell.length_c   1.000
_cell.angle_alpha   90.00
_cell.angle_beta   90.00
_cell.angle_gamma   90.00
#
_symmetry.space_group_name_H-M   'P 1'
#
loop_
_entity.id
_entity.type
_entity.pdbx_description
1 polymer ?
#
loop_
_entity_poly.entity_id
_entity_poly.type
_entity_poly.pdbx_seq_one_letter_code
_entity_poly.pdbx_strand_id
1 'polypeptide(L)'
;VRPDRMRTCPVCHLGHYYSVLRGREMSVANSLIEAQPARVSCAPTETLYQFNESPLLARQSRQESNARSYPRRIPLALKRARGLYVEDVEGRTFIDCLAGAGTLALGHNHPVVIEAIQQVLSDELPLHTLDLTTPVKDRFVQDLFGLLPADLAAEAKIQFCGPTGTDAVEAALKLVRTATGRSTVLSFQGGYHGMSQGALSLMGSLGPKKPLGALLGNGVQFMPYPYDYRCPFGLGGASGVKANLHYLENLLTDPEAGVQLPAAVIVEVVQGEGGVIPADLDWLRGLRRITEQAGVALIVDEIQSGFGRTGKMFAFEHAGIIPDVVVLSKAIGGSLPLAVVVYRDWLDTWLPGAHAGTFRGNQMAMAAGSAVMRYLVEHNLPAHASAMGDRLSEHLHVLQRDFAQLGDIRGRGLMLGVELVDPAGMPDALGHPPVDARLAPRLQRECLKRGLILELGGRQGGVVRFLPPLTITATEIDRVAEIFGRALKAAVAQA
;
A
#
# COMPACT_ATOMS: atom_id res chain seq x y z
N VAL A 1 -23.19 -63.22 -26.18
CA VAL A 1 -21.90 -63.85 -26.55
C VAL A 1 -20.79 -63.10 -25.87
N ARG A 2 -20.09 -63.77 -25.03
CA ARG A 2 -18.94 -63.42 -24.13
C ARG A 2 -17.67 -63.03 -24.88
N PRO A 3 -16.52 -62.78 -24.18
CA PRO A 3 -16.19 -62.09 -22.93
C PRO A 3 -14.84 -61.29 -22.94
N ASP A 4 -14.56 -60.65 -21.78
CA ASP A 4 -13.23 -60.42 -21.19
C ASP A 4 -12.01 -59.94 -21.97
N ARG A 5 -11.45 -58.85 -21.50
CA ARG A 5 -10.06 -58.78 -21.03
C ARG A 5 -9.80 -57.53 -20.14
N MET A 6 -9.65 -57.81 -18.84
CA MET A 6 -8.86 -56.97 -17.94
C MET A 6 -7.49 -56.71 -18.57
N ARG A 7 -7.02 -55.45 -18.50
CA ARG A 7 -5.61 -55.16 -18.49
C ARG A 7 -5.32 -54.15 -17.36
N THR A 8 -4.50 -54.62 -16.52
CA THR A 8 -3.81 -54.10 -15.34
C THR A 8 -3.22 -52.71 -15.52
N CYS A 9 -3.43 -51.89 -14.50
CA CYS A 9 -2.73 -50.66 -14.19
C CYS A 9 -1.26 -50.98 -13.81
N PRO A 10 -0.24 -50.24 -14.28
CA PRO A 10 1.05 -50.21 -13.63
C PRO A 10 1.22 -48.90 -12.83
N VAL A 11 0.90 -48.94 -11.56
CA VAL A 11 1.49 -48.09 -10.54
C VAL A 11 2.85 -48.67 -10.18
N CYS A 12 3.83 -47.82 -9.93
CA CYS A 12 5.22 -48.07 -9.53
C CYS A 12 6.27 -47.87 -10.64
N HIS A 13 6.75 -46.63 -10.72
CA HIS A 13 8.14 -46.24 -10.93
C HIS A 13 8.28 -44.71 -10.86
N LEU A 14 8.15 -44.18 -9.67
CA LEU A 14 8.51 -42.79 -9.33
C LEU A 14 9.45 -42.81 -8.12
N GLY A 15 10.54 -43.54 -8.25
CA GLY A 15 11.53 -43.70 -7.16
C GLY A 15 12.96 -43.32 -7.53
N HIS A 16 13.24 -42.92 -8.75
CA HIS A 16 14.64 -42.75 -9.19
C HIS A 16 15.01 -41.40 -9.80
N TYR A 17 14.14 -40.42 -9.77
CA TYR A 17 14.46 -39.08 -10.30
C TYR A 17 14.90 -38.05 -9.27
N TYR A 18 14.87 -38.40 -7.97
CA TYR A 18 15.21 -37.46 -6.90
C TYR A 18 16.68 -37.50 -6.43
N SER A 19 17.49 -38.40 -6.91
CA SER A 19 18.89 -38.54 -6.44
C SER A 19 19.96 -37.89 -7.32
N VAL A 20 19.62 -37.44 -8.54
CA VAL A 20 20.60 -36.85 -9.47
C VAL A 20 20.59 -35.31 -9.46
N LEU A 21 19.57 -34.68 -8.94
CA LEU A 21 19.48 -33.21 -8.88
C LEU A 21 20.13 -32.57 -7.65
N ARG A 22 20.38 -33.34 -6.57
CA ARG A 22 21.07 -32.82 -5.37
C ARG A 22 22.57 -32.51 -5.52
N GLY A 23 23.21 -32.98 -6.58
CA GLY A 23 24.65 -32.82 -6.77
C GLY A 23 25.05 -31.58 -7.59
N ARG A 24 24.12 -30.96 -8.34
CA ARG A 24 24.43 -29.77 -9.14
C ARG A 24 23.87 -28.45 -8.58
N GLU A 25 22.85 -28.50 -7.75
CA GLU A 25 22.24 -27.29 -7.14
C GLU A 25 23.10 -26.67 -6.02
N MET A 26 23.92 -27.43 -5.33
CA MET A 26 24.79 -26.89 -4.26
C MET A 26 26.01 -26.12 -4.75
N SER A 27 26.45 -26.29 -6.00
CA SER A 27 27.65 -25.61 -6.53
C SER A 27 27.34 -24.23 -7.12
N VAL A 28 26.16 -24.01 -7.65
CA VAL A 28 25.77 -22.70 -8.22
C VAL A 28 25.18 -21.77 -7.15
N ALA A 29 24.46 -22.33 -6.17
CA ALA A 29 23.93 -21.54 -5.05
C ALA A 29 25.04 -20.98 -4.14
N ASN A 30 26.10 -21.76 -3.86
CA ASN A 30 27.20 -21.27 -3.03
C ASN A 30 28.11 -20.24 -3.72
N SER A 31 28.20 -20.22 -5.06
CA SER A 31 28.95 -19.18 -5.76
C SER A 31 28.24 -17.83 -5.88
N LEU A 32 26.92 -17.80 -5.71
CA LEU A 32 26.14 -16.57 -5.68
C LEU A 32 26.02 -15.97 -4.26
N ILE A 33 26.24 -16.78 -3.21
CA ILE A 33 26.19 -16.33 -1.82
C ILE A 33 27.52 -15.69 -1.38
N GLU A 34 28.65 -16.03 -2.02
CA GLU A 34 29.98 -15.47 -1.73
C GLU A 34 30.37 -14.25 -2.56
N ALA A 35 29.56 -13.79 -3.50
CA ALA A 35 29.74 -12.45 -4.03
C ALA A 35 29.40 -11.46 -2.90
N GLN A 36 30.42 -11.08 -2.13
CA GLN A 36 30.31 -9.99 -1.15
C GLN A 36 29.55 -8.86 -1.82
N PRO A 37 28.46 -8.36 -1.21
CA PRO A 37 27.76 -7.21 -1.77
C PRO A 37 28.80 -6.12 -1.92
N ALA A 38 29.00 -5.61 -3.13
CA ALA A 38 29.68 -4.35 -3.30
C ALA A 38 29.00 -3.42 -2.30
N ARG A 39 29.69 -3.10 -1.21
CA ARG A 39 29.19 -2.20 -0.18
C ARG A 39 28.84 -0.93 -0.92
N VAL A 40 27.54 -0.65 -1.10
CA VAL A 40 27.10 0.67 -1.45
C VAL A 40 27.50 1.49 -0.23
N SER A 41 28.67 2.06 -0.27
CA SER A 41 29.23 2.89 0.79
C SER A 41 28.29 4.06 0.92
N CYS A 42 27.59 4.12 2.06
CA CYS A 42 26.87 5.32 2.43
C CYS A 42 27.88 6.47 2.38
N ALA A 43 27.64 7.48 1.55
CA ALA A 43 28.49 8.66 1.48
C ALA A 43 28.69 9.25 2.90
N PRO A 44 29.87 9.81 3.19
CA PRO A 44 30.14 10.41 4.49
C PRO A 44 29.07 11.46 4.83
N THR A 45 28.67 11.51 6.07
CA THR A 45 27.55 12.24 6.66
C THR A 45 27.57 13.76 6.51
N GLU A 46 28.59 14.34 5.89
CA GLU A 46 28.82 15.78 5.85
C GLU A 46 28.60 16.43 4.48
N THR A 47 28.62 15.65 3.39
CA THR A 47 28.47 16.22 2.05
C THR A 47 27.01 16.36 1.67
N LEU A 48 26.52 17.59 1.55
CA LEU A 48 25.19 17.88 1.01
C LEU A 48 25.18 17.70 -0.52
N TYR A 49 24.28 16.87 -1.03
CA TYR A 49 24.07 16.70 -2.46
C TYR A 49 23.56 18.01 -3.09
N GLN A 50 24.14 18.35 -4.23
CA GLN A 50 23.67 19.44 -5.08
C GLN A 50 22.82 18.85 -6.23
N PHE A 51 21.75 19.52 -6.56
CA PHE A 51 20.84 19.09 -7.63
C PHE A 51 20.91 20.09 -8.78
N ASN A 52 21.77 19.81 -9.74
CA ASN A 52 21.87 20.56 -10.97
C ASN A 52 20.88 20.01 -12.01
N GLU A 53 20.57 20.78 -13.04
CA GLU A 53 19.72 20.32 -14.11
C GLU A 53 20.40 19.20 -14.90
N SER A 54 19.88 17.99 -14.81
CA SER A 54 20.34 16.83 -15.58
C SER A 54 19.76 16.88 -17.00
N PRO A 55 20.54 16.55 -18.06
CA PRO A 55 20.00 16.44 -19.42
C PRO A 55 18.82 15.47 -19.54
N LEU A 56 18.77 14.41 -18.70
CA LEU A 56 17.65 13.47 -18.64
C LEU A 56 16.39 14.13 -18.08
N LEU A 57 16.51 14.87 -16.97
CA LEU A 57 15.39 15.60 -16.36
C LEU A 57 14.90 16.73 -17.26
N ALA A 58 15.80 17.45 -17.93
CA ALA A 58 15.43 18.47 -18.90
C ALA A 58 14.64 17.88 -20.09
N ARG A 59 15.05 16.70 -20.59
CA ARG A 59 14.34 15.99 -21.65
C ARG A 59 12.97 15.49 -21.16
N GLN A 60 12.92 14.87 -19.97
CA GLN A 60 11.68 14.48 -19.33
C GLN A 60 10.70 15.65 -19.19
N SER A 61 11.20 16.80 -18.76
CA SER A 61 10.37 18.01 -18.61
C SER A 61 9.77 18.51 -19.92
N ARG A 62 10.48 18.32 -21.04
CA ARG A 62 9.99 18.73 -22.36
C ARG A 62 9.05 17.72 -23.03
N GLN A 63 9.26 16.42 -22.78
CA GLN A 63 8.59 15.34 -23.53
C GLN A 63 7.46 14.68 -22.78
N GLU A 64 7.51 14.63 -21.44
CA GLU A 64 6.47 14.00 -20.63
C GLU A 64 5.39 14.99 -20.22
N SER A 65 4.21 14.44 -19.94
CA SER A 65 3.03 15.19 -19.52
C SER A 65 3.31 16.10 -18.32
N ASN A 66 2.63 17.23 -18.29
CA ASN A 66 2.63 18.15 -17.14
C ASN A 66 1.99 17.53 -15.89
N ALA A 67 1.24 16.43 -16.03
CA ALA A 67 0.60 15.71 -14.93
C ALA A 67 1.59 14.95 -14.02
N ARG A 68 2.85 14.75 -14.44
CA ARG A 68 3.86 14.09 -13.58
C ARG A 68 4.09 14.90 -12.30
N SER A 69 4.26 14.22 -11.16
CA SER A 69 4.39 14.84 -9.84
C SER A 69 5.76 14.61 -9.19
N TYR A 70 6.23 13.36 -9.12
CA TYR A 70 7.45 13.00 -8.39
C TYR A 70 8.71 13.74 -8.81
N PRO A 71 9.05 13.88 -10.12
CA PRO A 71 10.27 14.57 -10.53
C PRO A 71 10.32 16.06 -10.17
N ARG A 72 9.17 16.66 -9.83
CA ARG A 72 9.10 18.06 -9.36
C ARG A 72 9.56 18.22 -7.92
N ARG A 73 9.46 17.16 -7.13
CA ARG A 73 9.80 17.13 -5.70
C ARG A 73 11.10 16.36 -5.45
N ILE A 74 11.34 15.32 -6.24
CA ILE A 74 12.48 14.42 -6.17
C ILE A 74 13.17 14.41 -7.54
N PRO A 75 13.99 15.44 -7.85
CA PRO A 75 14.61 15.60 -9.16
C PRO A 75 15.79 14.67 -9.34
N LEU A 76 15.53 13.36 -9.38
CA LEU A 76 16.53 12.31 -9.54
C LEU A 76 16.32 11.56 -10.86
N ALA A 77 17.42 11.27 -11.56
CA ALA A 77 17.46 10.32 -12.66
C ALA A 77 18.09 9.01 -12.13
N LEU A 78 17.27 8.03 -11.80
CA LEU A 78 17.71 6.78 -11.17
C LEU A 78 18.46 5.90 -12.19
N LYS A 79 19.53 5.23 -11.73
CA LYS A 79 20.39 4.35 -12.53
C LYS A 79 20.39 2.91 -12.03
N ARG A 80 20.52 2.73 -10.73
CA ARG A 80 20.54 1.43 -10.05
C ARG A 80 19.76 1.49 -8.77
N ALA A 81 19.29 0.32 -8.32
CA ALA A 81 18.66 0.20 -7.02
C ALA A 81 18.83 -1.20 -6.47
N ARG A 82 19.01 -1.34 -5.14
CA ARG A 82 19.08 -2.63 -4.44
C ARG A 82 18.65 -2.48 -2.99
N GLY A 83 17.72 -3.31 -2.54
CA GLY A 83 17.18 -3.27 -1.18
C GLY A 83 16.61 -1.89 -0.84
N LEU A 84 17.14 -1.25 0.17
CA LEU A 84 16.75 0.08 0.64
C LEU A 84 17.37 1.23 -0.21
N TYR A 85 18.37 0.95 -1.03
CA TYR A 85 19.22 1.98 -1.63
C TYR A 85 18.94 2.17 -3.11
N VAL A 86 18.94 3.43 -3.55
CA VAL A 86 18.93 3.82 -4.98
C VAL A 86 20.15 4.68 -5.30
N GLU A 87 20.69 4.49 -6.51
CA GLU A 87 21.79 5.27 -7.07
C GLU A 87 21.28 6.02 -8.30
N ASP A 88 21.57 7.30 -8.39
CA ASP A 88 21.26 8.10 -9.57
C ASP A 88 22.38 8.07 -10.62
N VAL A 89 22.14 8.75 -11.76
CA VAL A 89 23.11 8.78 -12.87
C VAL A 89 24.38 9.56 -12.55
N GLU A 90 24.38 10.34 -11.48
CA GLU A 90 25.55 11.10 -10.99
C GLU A 90 26.34 10.30 -9.91
N GLY A 91 25.91 9.08 -9.62
CA GLY A 91 26.56 8.18 -8.62
C GLY A 91 26.22 8.53 -7.18
N ARG A 92 25.23 9.40 -6.93
CA ARG A 92 24.76 9.69 -5.56
C ARG A 92 23.87 8.57 -5.07
N THR A 93 24.03 8.16 -3.83
CA THR A 93 23.26 7.09 -3.20
C THR A 93 22.26 7.68 -2.21
N PHE A 94 21.03 7.14 -2.24
CA PHE A 94 19.94 7.57 -1.39
C PHE A 94 19.33 6.38 -0.65
N ILE A 95 18.90 6.61 0.59
CA ILE A 95 18.00 5.73 1.33
C ILE A 95 16.58 6.02 0.84
N ASP A 96 15.88 4.98 0.37
CA ASP A 96 14.53 5.11 -0.18
C ASP A 96 13.47 4.71 0.86
N CYS A 97 12.93 5.71 1.57
CA CYS A 97 11.78 5.53 2.46
C CYS A 97 10.42 5.86 1.78
N LEU A 98 10.38 5.87 0.45
CA LEU A 98 9.18 5.92 -0.37
C LEU A 98 8.79 4.52 -0.90
N ALA A 99 9.80 3.72 -1.28
CA ALA A 99 9.67 2.33 -1.74
C ALA A 99 8.55 2.13 -2.79
N GLY A 100 8.53 3.01 -3.80
CA GLY A 100 7.48 2.98 -4.82
C GLY A 100 6.07 3.20 -4.26
N ALA A 101 5.90 4.07 -3.27
CA ALA A 101 4.66 4.30 -2.53
C ALA A 101 4.10 3.02 -1.85
N GLY A 102 5.02 2.16 -1.37
CA GLY A 102 4.71 0.90 -0.70
C GLY A 102 4.65 -0.33 -1.62
N THR A 103 4.91 -0.18 -2.92
CA THR A 103 4.95 -1.32 -3.88
C THR A 103 6.12 -2.26 -3.61
N LEU A 104 7.27 -1.72 -3.18
CA LEU A 104 8.51 -2.45 -2.98
C LEU A 104 8.59 -2.98 -1.53
N ALA A 105 7.72 -3.94 -1.18
CA ALA A 105 7.66 -4.48 0.16
C ALA A 105 9.01 -5.06 0.63
N LEU A 106 9.74 -5.76 -0.23
CA LEU A 106 11.07 -6.30 0.05
C LEU A 106 12.21 -5.39 -0.41
N GLY A 107 11.90 -4.19 -0.90
CA GLY A 107 12.88 -3.27 -1.49
C GLY A 107 13.18 -3.56 -2.96
N HIS A 108 14.12 -2.81 -3.49
CA HIS A 108 14.52 -2.88 -4.89
C HIS A 108 15.30 -4.17 -5.20
N ASN A 109 14.93 -4.83 -6.30
CA ASN A 109 15.63 -5.99 -6.86
C ASN A 109 15.97 -7.05 -5.80
N HIS A 110 15.00 -7.39 -4.96
CA HIS A 110 15.19 -8.45 -3.96
C HIS A 110 15.45 -9.80 -4.66
N PRO A 111 16.44 -10.61 -4.21
CA PRO A 111 16.81 -11.85 -4.88
C PRO A 111 15.63 -12.77 -5.17
N VAL A 112 14.74 -13.03 -4.20
CA VAL A 112 13.59 -13.94 -4.39
C VAL A 112 12.62 -13.47 -5.47
N VAL A 113 12.49 -12.16 -5.66
CA VAL A 113 11.65 -11.57 -6.71
C VAL A 113 12.31 -11.76 -8.08
N ILE A 114 13.61 -11.47 -8.17
CA ILE A 114 14.39 -11.61 -9.42
C ILE A 114 14.44 -13.08 -9.85
N GLU A 115 14.71 -14.01 -8.93
CA GLU A 115 14.73 -15.44 -9.19
C GLU A 115 13.36 -15.94 -9.70
N ALA A 116 12.27 -15.53 -9.06
CA ALA A 116 10.94 -15.92 -9.49
C ALA A 116 10.61 -15.45 -10.92
N ILE A 117 11.03 -14.22 -11.27
CA ILE A 117 10.86 -13.68 -12.62
C ILE A 117 11.74 -14.44 -13.63
N GLN A 118 13.01 -14.70 -13.28
CA GLN A 118 13.93 -15.44 -14.13
C GLN A 118 13.44 -16.85 -14.39
N GLN A 119 12.84 -17.51 -13.40
CA GLN A 119 12.29 -18.85 -13.55
C GLN A 119 11.15 -18.89 -14.58
N VAL A 120 10.23 -17.89 -14.56
CA VAL A 120 9.16 -17.78 -15.55
C VAL A 120 9.73 -17.70 -16.98
N LEU A 121 10.82 -16.95 -17.16
CA LEU A 121 11.47 -16.78 -18.46
C LEU A 121 12.25 -18.04 -18.88
N SER A 122 12.96 -18.67 -17.95
CA SER A 122 13.78 -19.86 -18.23
C SER A 122 12.94 -21.10 -18.56
N ASP A 123 11.75 -21.20 -17.96
CA ASP A 123 10.81 -22.31 -18.21
C ASP A 123 9.90 -22.05 -19.41
N GLU A 124 10.12 -20.96 -20.15
CA GLU A 124 9.33 -20.56 -21.32
C GLU A 124 7.82 -20.50 -21.02
N LEU A 125 7.44 -20.10 -19.78
CA LEU A 125 6.05 -20.01 -19.39
C LEU A 125 5.33 -18.88 -20.14
N PRO A 126 4.02 -18.99 -20.40
CA PRO A 126 3.28 -17.92 -21.05
C PRO A 126 3.39 -16.65 -20.20
N LEU A 127 3.88 -15.56 -20.77
CA LEU A 127 4.05 -14.29 -20.02
C LEU A 127 2.71 -13.65 -19.68
N HIS A 128 1.69 -13.92 -20.50
CA HIS A 128 0.40 -13.29 -20.41
C HIS A 128 -0.73 -14.21 -20.87
N THR A 129 -1.75 -14.42 -20.04
CA THR A 129 -2.75 -15.48 -20.24
C THR A 129 -4.20 -15.00 -20.19
N LEU A 130 -4.46 -13.69 -20.15
CA LEU A 130 -5.80 -13.16 -19.85
C LEU A 130 -6.30 -13.74 -18.50
N ASP A 131 -7.42 -14.43 -18.47
CA ASP A 131 -7.96 -15.13 -17.31
C ASP A 131 -7.81 -16.67 -17.36
N LEU A 132 -7.10 -17.19 -18.36
CA LEU A 132 -6.78 -18.61 -18.41
C LEU A 132 -5.94 -19.00 -17.19
N THR A 133 -6.16 -20.23 -16.70
CA THR A 133 -5.40 -20.74 -15.57
C THR A 133 -4.03 -21.29 -15.99
N THR A 134 -3.08 -21.24 -15.07
CA THR A 134 -1.74 -21.83 -15.18
C THR A 134 -1.29 -22.33 -13.82
N PRO A 135 -0.29 -23.20 -13.73
CA PRO A 135 0.29 -23.60 -12.44
C PRO A 135 0.81 -22.41 -11.61
N VAL A 136 1.32 -21.36 -12.26
CA VAL A 136 1.77 -20.13 -11.58
C VAL A 136 0.59 -19.38 -10.98
N LYS A 137 -0.49 -19.20 -11.75
CA LYS A 137 -1.70 -18.53 -11.26
C LYS A 137 -2.36 -19.31 -10.12
N ASP A 138 -2.48 -20.64 -10.28
CA ASP A 138 -3.05 -21.50 -9.25
C ASP A 138 -2.27 -21.37 -7.93
N ARG A 139 -0.93 -21.47 -7.99
CA ARG A 139 -0.06 -21.28 -6.83
C ARG A 139 -0.22 -19.91 -6.19
N PHE A 140 -0.28 -18.85 -7.01
CA PHE A 140 -0.50 -17.50 -6.51
C PHE A 140 -1.81 -17.38 -5.74
N VAL A 141 -2.89 -17.97 -6.24
CA VAL A 141 -4.19 -18.00 -5.55
C VAL A 141 -4.08 -18.76 -4.23
N GLN A 142 -3.44 -19.93 -4.22
CA GLN A 142 -3.24 -20.72 -3.00
C GLN A 142 -2.40 -19.95 -1.96
N ASP A 143 -1.29 -19.33 -2.36
CA ASP A 143 -0.44 -18.53 -1.48
C ASP A 143 -1.23 -17.34 -0.89
N LEU A 144 -2.02 -16.63 -1.70
CA LEU A 144 -2.86 -15.52 -1.22
C LEU A 144 -3.95 -15.99 -0.26
N PHE A 145 -4.68 -17.06 -0.61
CA PHE A 145 -5.74 -17.58 0.26
C PHE A 145 -5.20 -18.12 1.58
N GLY A 146 -3.97 -18.64 1.59
CA GLY A 146 -3.26 -19.05 2.80
C GLY A 146 -2.91 -17.90 3.74
N LEU A 147 -2.92 -16.64 3.27
CA LEU A 147 -2.70 -15.45 4.08
C LEU A 147 -3.99 -14.86 4.66
N LEU A 148 -5.14 -15.16 4.06
CA LEU A 148 -6.43 -14.62 4.51
C LEU A 148 -6.84 -15.26 5.84
N PRO A 149 -7.58 -14.53 6.71
CA PRO A 149 -8.26 -15.15 7.84
C PRO A 149 -9.13 -16.32 7.38
N ALA A 150 -9.14 -17.43 8.16
CA ALA A 150 -9.80 -18.66 7.77
C ALA A 150 -11.29 -18.48 7.41
N ASP A 151 -12.01 -17.65 8.16
CA ASP A 151 -13.43 -17.36 7.93
C ASP A 151 -13.67 -16.62 6.61
N LEU A 152 -12.70 -15.79 6.16
CA LEU A 152 -12.77 -15.14 4.84
C LEU A 152 -12.36 -16.13 3.76
N ALA A 153 -11.25 -16.85 3.93
CA ALA A 153 -10.74 -17.79 2.94
C ALA A 153 -11.75 -18.89 2.56
N ALA A 154 -12.55 -19.34 3.54
CA ALA A 154 -13.56 -20.41 3.33
C ALA A 154 -14.70 -19.99 2.37
N GLU A 155 -15.01 -18.71 2.27
CA GLU A 155 -16.12 -18.16 1.50
C GLU A 155 -15.66 -17.15 0.44
N ALA A 156 -14.35 -17.05 0.20
CA ALA A 156 -13.83 -16.03 -0.69
C ALA A 156 -13.75 -16.49 -2.14
N LYS A 157 -13.90 -15.52 -3.02
CA LYS A 157 -13.52 -15.59 -4.44
C LYS A 157 -12.54 -14.49 -4.79
N ILE A 158 -11.83 -14.66 -5.89
CA ILE A 158 -10.85 -13.69 -6.39
C ILE A 158 -11.17 -13.25 -7.81
N GLN A 159 -11.19 -11.95 -8.04
CA GLN A 159 -11.20 -11.34 -9.37
C GLN A 159 -9.84 -10.72 -9.66
N PHE A 160 -9.20 -11.16 -10.73
CA PHE A 160 -8.02 -10.49 -11.29
C PHE A 160 -8.45 -9.28 -12.10
N CYS A 161 -7.82 -8.15 -11.86
CA CYS A 161 -8.13 -6.87 -12.48
C CYS A 161 -7.03 -6.43 -13.46
N GLY A 162 -7.24 -5.36 -14.18
CA GLY A 162 -6.16 -4.61 -14.82
C GLY A 162 -5.10 -4.23 -13.76
N PRO A 163 -3.81 -4.07 -14.12
CA PRO A 163 -2.70 -4.14 -13.18
C PRO A 163 -2.51 -2.88 -12.32
N THR A 164 -3.59 -2.26 -11.89
CA THR A 164 -3.57 -1.04 -11.06
C THR A 164 -4.59 -1.12 -9.94
N GLY A 165 -4.26 -0.53 -8.77
CA GLY A 165 -5.19 -0.46 -7.64
C GLY A 165 -6.50 0.25 -7.98
N THR A 166 -6.44 1.26 -8.84
CA THR A 166 -7.64 1.97 -9.29
C THR A 166 -8.61 1.06 -10.05
N ASP A 167 -8.10 0.12 -10.88
CA ASP A 167 -8.95 -0.84 -11.59
C ASP A 167 -9.59 -1.87 -10.64
N ALA A 168 -8.86 -2.30 -9.61
CA ALA A 168 -9.43 -3.15 -8.56
C ALA A 168 -10.53 -2.42 -7.78
N VAL A 169 -10.39 -1.14 -7.50
CA VAL A 169 -11.47 -0.33 -6.90
C VAL A 169 -12.69 -0.25 -7.84
N GLU A 170 -12.47 -0.01 -9.15
CA GLU A 170 -13.56 -0.04 -10.15
C GLU A 170 -14.28 -1.39 -10.18
N ALA A 171 -13.52 -2.49 -10.09
CA ALA A 171 -14.09 -3.83 -10.01
C ALA A 171 -14.93 -4.01 -8.74
N ALA A 172 -14.41 -3.59 -7.58
CA ALA A 172 -15.14 -3.65 -6.32
C ALA A 172 -16.44 -2.84 -6.35
N LEU A 173 -16.41 -1.64 -6.93
CA LEU A 173 -17.62 -0.82 -7.11
C LEU A 173 -18.67 -1.50 -7.99
N LYS A 174 -18.25 -2.09 -9.11
CA LYS A 174 -19.17 -2.85 -9.99
C LYS A 174 -19.75 -4.07 -9.27
N LEU A 175 -18.89 -4.81 -8.56
CA LEU A 175 -19.28 -5.99 -7.80
C LEU A 175 -20.42 -5.69 -6.83
N VAL A 176 -20.20 -4.74 -5.91
CA VAL A 176 -21.18 -4.43 -4.86
C VAL A 176 -22.46 -3.83 -5.42
N ARG A 177 -22.37 -3.00 -6.45
CA ARG A 177 -23.55 -2.44 -7.13
C ARG A 177 -24.38 -3.50 -7.84
N THR A 178 -23.72 -4.44 -8.51
CA THR A 178 -24.39 -5.56 -9.20
C THR A 178 -25.07 -6.48 -8.19
N ALA A 179 -24.37 -6.86 -7.12
CA ALA A 179 -24.91 -7.78 -6.13
C ALA A 179 -26.07 -7.19 -5.32
N THR A 180 -26.05 -5.90 -5.03
CA THR A 180 -27.04 -5.26 -4.17
C THR A 180 -28.16 -4.53 -4.93
N GLY A 181 -27.96 -4.23 -6.22
CA GLY A 181 -28.85 -3.38 -7.01
C GLY A 181 -28.85 -1.90 -6.58
N ARG A 182 -27.96 -1.51 -5.66
CA ARG A 182 -27.85 -0.15 -5.11
C ARG A 182 -26.76 0.63 -5.83
N SER A 183 -26.90 1.95 -5.97
CA SER A 183 -25.95 2.78 -6.73
C SER A 183 -24.98 3.57 -5.87
N THR A 184 -25.39 3.95 -4.65
CA THR A 184 -24.60 4.82 -3.75
C THR A 184 -23.51 4.02 -3.04
N VAL A 185 -22.37 4.67 -2.80
CA VAL A 185 -21.28 4.16 -1.97
C VAL A 185 -20.88 5.25 -0.99
N LEU A 186 -20.64 4.87 0.28
CA LEU A 186 -20.06 5.78 1.27
C LEU A 186 -18.54 5.72 1.18
N SER A 187 -17.90 6.88 1.17
CA SER A 187 -16.46 7.06 1.26
C SER A 187 -16.10 8.03 2.37
N PHE A 188 -14.83 8.18 2.68
CA PHE A 188 -14.40 9.02 3.79
C PHE A 188 -13.58 10.22 3.33
N GLN A 189 -13.71 11.34 4.05
CA GLN A 189 -12.87 12.52 3.89
C GLN A 189 -11.40 12.13 4.02
N GLY A 190 -10.57 12.58 3.09
CA GLY A 190 -9.14 12.25 3.07
C GLY A 190 -8.80 10.91 2.41
N GLY A 191 -9.79 10.07 2.05
CA GLY A 191 -9.56 8.80 1.37
C GLY A 191 -8.92 8.97 -0.01
N TYR A 192 -8.11 7.97 -0.40
CA TYR A 192 -7.49 7.85 -1.71
C TYR A 192 -7.67 6.43 -2.25
N HIS A 193 -8.41 6.30 -3.35
CA HIS A 193 -8.75 4.99 -3.93
C HIS A 193 -8.34 4.86 -5.41
N GLY A 194 -7.67 5.84 -5.97
CA GLY A 194 -7.19 5.82 -7.35
C GLY A 194 -7.64 7.01 -8.19
N MET A 195 -7.24 7.03 -9.47
CA MET A 195 -7.39 8.15 -10.38
C MET A 195 -8.28 7.86 -11.59
N SER A 196 -8.82 6.64 -11.76
CA SER A 196 -9.90 6.37 -12.73
C SER A 196 -11.19 7.05 -12.27
N GLN A 197 -12.15 7.22 -13.15
CA GLN A 197 -13.32 8.06 -12.88
C GLN A 197 -14.12 7.63 -11.65
N GLY A 198 -14.41 6.33 -11.50
CA GLY A 198 -15.15 5.81 -10.34
C GLY A 198 -14.32 5.89 -9.06
N ALA A 199 -13.05 5.47 -9.10
CA ALA A 199 -12.15 5.56 -7.95
C ALA A 199 -11.87 7.02 -7.55
N LEU A 200 -11.70 7.93 -8.53
CA LEU A 200 -11.53 9.36 -8.29
C LEU A 200 -12.77 9.97 -7.61
N SER A 201 -13.98 9.49 -7.93
CA SER A 201 -15.20 9.96 -7.28
C SER A 201 -15.20 9.73 -5.77
N LEU A 202 -14.54 8.66 -5.30
CA LEU A 202 -14.38 8.27 -3.90
C LEU A 202 -13.27 9.05 -3.16
N MET A 203 -12.40 9.76 -3.89
CA MET A 203 -11.25 10.44 -3.31
C MET A 203 -11.63 11.69 -2.53
N GLY A 204 -11.01 11.92 -1.36
CA GLY A 204 -11.25 13.11 -0.53
C GLY A 204 -10.63 14.39 -1.08
N SER A 205 -9.55 14.30 -1.89
CA SER A 205 -8.87 15.47 -2.45
C SER A 205 -9.68 16.14 -3.56
N LEU A 206 -9.89 17.44 -3.47
CA LEU A 206 -10.67 18.22 -4.44
C LEU A 206 -9.84 18.64 -5.67
N GLY A 207 -8.50 18.73 -5.56
CA GLY A 207 -7.65 19.22 -6.63
C GLY A 207 -7.87 18.50 -7.96
N PRO A 208 -7.69 17.18 -8.03
CA PRO A 208 -7.92 16.39 -9.24
C PRO A 208 -9.38 16.33 -9.71
N LYS A 209 -10.34 16.58 -8.81
CA LYS A 209 -11.78 16.55 -9.10
C LYS A 209 -12.31 17.80 -9.76
N LYS A 210 -11.76 18.96 -9.40
CA LYS A 210 -12.27 20.28 -9.85
C LYS A 210 -12.50 20.39 -11.36
N PRO A 211 -11.57 19.91 -12.23
CA PRO A 211 -11.77 20.00 -13.67
C PRO A 211 -12.91 19.12 -14.21
N LEU A 212 -13.28 18.07 -13.47
CA LEU A 212 -14.24 17.06 -13.92
C LEU A 212 -15.66 17.35 -13.45
N GLY A 213 -15.84 18.15 -12.39
CA GLY A 213 -17.13 18.65 -11.92
C GLY A 213 -18.22 17.57 -11.86
N ALA A 214 -19.31 17.82 -12.56
CA ALA A 214 -20.48 16.94 -12.61
C ALA A 214 -20.24 15.55 -13.25
N LEU A 215 -19.15 15.36 -13.97
CA LEU A 215 -18.83 14.06 -14.61
C LEU A 215 -18.46 12.96 -13.60
N LEU A 216 -18.14 13.33 -12.35
CA LEU A 216 -17.81 12.36 -11.31
C LEU A 216 -19.02 11.65 -10.69
N GLY A 217 -20.22 11.94 -11.17
CA GLY A 217 -21.45 11.24 -10.80
C GLY A 217 -21.92 11.48 -9.36
N ASN A 218 -23.20 11.23 -9.12
CA ASN A 218 -23.88 11.51 -7.84
C ASN A 218 -23.89 10.29 -6.89
N GLY A 219 -23.18 9.22 -7.21
CA GLY A 219 -23.25 7.95 -6.47
C GLY A 219 -22.30 7.83 -5.27
N VAL A 220 -21.75 8.94 -4.76
CA VAL A 220 -20.81 8.89 -3.61
C VAL A 220 -21.26 9.86 -2.54
N GLN A 221 -21.43 9.34 -1.32
CA GLN A 221 -21.64 10.11 -0.10
C GLN A 221 -20.35 10.12 0.72
N PHE A 222 -19.88 11.31 1.13
CA PHE A 222 -18.72 11.46 1.99
C PHE A 222 -19.08 11.54 3.45
N MET A 223 -18.29 10.84 4.27
CA MET A 223 -18.37 10.88 5.73
C MET A 223 -17.05 11.39 6.33
N PRO A 224 -17.10 11.97 7.54
CA PRO A 224 -15.90 12.21 8.33
C PRO A 224 -15.14 10.90 8.60
N TYR A 225 -13.83 10.91 8.40
CA TYR A 225 -12.95 9.81 8.86
C TYR A 225 -12.62 10.00 10.36
N PRO A 226 -12.42 8.95 11.15
CA PRO A 226 -12.12 9.05 12.58
C PRO A 226 -10.67 9.53 12.80
N TYR A 227 -10.39 10.77 12.41
CA TYR A 227 -9.09 11.41 12.56
C TYR A 227 -9.02 12.09 13.92
N ASP A 228 -8.44 11.45 14.93
CA ASP A 228 -8.48 11.91 16.31
C ASP A 228 -7.81 13.28 16.49
N TYR A 229 -6.57 13.43 16.02
CA TYR A 229 -5.80 14.67 16.15
C TYR A 229 -6.49 15.89 15.53
N ARG A 230 -7.29 15.71 14.46
CA ARG A 230 -8.11 16.78 13.86
C ARG A 230 -9.54 16.30 13.66
N CYS A 231 -10.14 15.93 14.78
CA CYS A 231 -11.51 15.38 14.78
C CYS A 231 -12.50 16.37 14.15
N PRO A 232 -13.22 15.96 13.09
CA PRO A 232 -14.15 16.85 12.38
C PRO A 232 -15.32 17.33 13.23
N PHE A 233 -15.59 16.65 14.36
CA PHE A 233 -16.63 17.02 15.32
C PHE A 233 -16.12 17.93 16.45
N GLY A 234 -14.80 18.25 16.48
CA GLY A 234 -14.19 18.98 17.59
C GLY A 234 -14.19 18.19 18.90
N LEU A 235 -14.26 16.86 18.82
CA LEU A 235 -14.27 15.94 19.95
C LEU A 235 -13.04 15.02 19.83
N GLY A 236 -12.29 14.82 20.91
CA GLY A 236 -11.15 13.91 20.93
C GLY A 236 -11.50 12.52 21.49
N GLY A 237 -10.62 11.54 21.21
CA GLY A 237 -10.67 10.21 21.81
C GLY A 237 -12.00 9.47 21.63
N ALA A 238 -12.40 8.75 22.67
CA ALA A 238 -13.61 7.92 22.65
C ALA A 238 -14.91 8.70 22.34
N SER A 239 -14.97 9.99 22.67
CA SER A 239 -16.12 10.84 22.36
C SER A 239 -16.26 11.10 20.86
N GLY A 240 -15.14 11.35 20.18
CA GLY A 240 -15.06 11.49 18.73
C GLY A 240 -15.46 10.20 18.01
N VAL A 241 -14.96 9.06 18.46
CA VAL A 241 -15.31 7.74 17.96
C VAL A 241 -16.81 7.48 18.08
N LYS A 242 -17.38 7.71 19.27
CA LYS A 242 -18.82 7.52 19.53
C LYS A 242 -19.70 8.41 18.66
N ALA A 243 -19.34 9.69 18.52
CA ALA A 243 -20.08 10.62 17.69
C ALA A 243 -20.06 10.22 16.21
N ASN A 244 -18.90 9.78 15.72
CA ASN A 244 -18.73 9.33 14.33
C ASN A 244 -19.56 8.07 14.04
N LEU A 245 -19.51 7.07 14.92
CA LEU A 245 -20.31 5.85 14.78
C LEU A 245 -21.81 6.11 14.86
N HIS A 246 -22.24 6.97 15.78
CA HIS A 246 -23.66 7.36 15.90
C HIS A 246 -24.14 8.06 14.63
N TYR A 247 -23.33 8.96 14.08
CA TYR A 247 -23.65 9.61 12.80
C TYR A 247 -23.76 8.59 11.65
N LEU A 248 -22.84 7.63 11.56
CA LEU A 248 -22.90 6.56 10.57
C LEU A 248 -24.17 5.71 10.73
N GLU A 249 -24.48 5.28 11.96
CA GLU A 249 -25.64 4.47 12.24
C GLU A 249 -26.93 5.20 11.84
N ASN A 250 -27.09 6.45 12.22
CA ASN A 250 -28.23 7.29 11.80
C ASN A 250 -28.30 7.42 10.28
N LEU A 251 -27.18 7.65 9.63
CA LEU A 251 -27.12 7.79 8.15
C LEU A 251 -27.62 6.53 7.41
N LEU A 252 -27.44 5.35 8.00
CA LEU A 252 -27.85 4.08 7.41
C LEU A 252 -29.24 3.59 7.85
N THR A 253 -29.78 4.11 8.96
CA THR A 253 -31.01 3.56 9.58
C THR A 253 -32.16 4.57 9.65
N ASP A 254 -31.87 5.88 9.66
CA ASP A 254 -32.88 6.92 9.71
C ASP A 254 -33.49 7.14 8.31
N PRO A 255 -34.79 6.93 8.10
CA PRO A 255 -35.46 7.15 6.82
C PRO A 255 -35.42 8.62 6.35
N GLU A 256 -35.16 9.56 7.25
CA GLU A 256 -35.08 11.00 6.97
C GLU A 256 -33.61 11.47 6.81
N ALA A 257 -32.63 10.55 6.83
CA ALA A 257 -31.19 10.89 6.68
C ALA A 257 -30.85 11.51 5.31
N GLY A 258 -31.72 11.40 4.31
CA GLY A 258 -31.50 11.95 2.97
C GLY A 258 -30.51 11.17 2.12
N VAL A 259 -30.04 10.01 2.61
CA VAL A 259 -29.11 9.12 1.92
C VAL A 259 -29.77 7.79 1.66
N GLN A 260 -29.83 7.37 0.39
CA GLN A 260 -30.30 6.04 0.05
C GLN A 260 -29.34 4.98 0.62
N LEU A 261 -29.89 3.85 1.08
CA LEU A 261 -29.08 2.74 1.59
C LEU A 261 -27.99 2.34 0.57
N PRO A 262 -26.71 2.49 0.91
CA PRO A 262 -25.63 2.30 -0.06
C PRO A 262 -25.38 0.84 -0.40
N ALA A 263 -24.74 0.60 -1.56
CA ALA A 263 -24.21 -0.71 -1.94
C ALA A 263 -23.07 -1.15 -1.03
N ALA A 264 -22.23 -0.20 -0.63
CA ALA A 264 -21.08 -0.45 0.21
C ALA A 264 -20.61 0.81 0.94
N VAL A 265 -19.82 0.58 1.99
CA VAL A 265 -18.88 1.54 2.58
C VAL A 265 -17.47 1.12 2.18
N ILE A 266 -16.65 2.04 1.65
CA ILE A 266 -15.24 1.80 1.35
C ILE A 266 -14.35 2.56 2.32
N VAL A 267 -13.32 1.90 2.86
CA VAL A 267 -12.43 2.46 3.87
C VAL A 267 -10.99 1.99 3.70
N GLU A 268 -10.03 2.89 3.91
CA GLU A 268 -8.64 2.53 4.23
C GLU A 268 -8.54 2.40 5.78
N VAL A 269 -8.04 1.27 6.29
CA VAL A 269 -7.79 1.10 7.74
C VAL A 269 -6.74 2.09 8.25
N VAL A 270 -5.77 2.41 7.41
CA VAL A 270 -4.83 3.52 7.58
C VAL A 270 -4.88 4.34 6.31
N GLN A 271 -5.43 5.55 6.36
CA GLN A 271 -5.41 6.44 5.20
C GLN A 271 -3.97 6.78 4.81
N GLY A 272 -3.54 6.37 3.63
CA GLY A 272 -2.17 6.58 3.16
C GLY A 272 -1.94 8.01 2.70
N GLU A 273 -2.47 8.36 1.54
CA GLU A 273 -2.34 9.70 0.93
C GLU A 273 -2.98 10.79 1.79
N GLY A 274 -4.01 10.45 2.55
CA GLY A 274 -4.67 11.33 3.51
C GLY A 274 -3.77 11.83 4.65
N GLY A 275 -2.57 11.22 4.81
CA GLY A 275 -1.55 11.65 5.77
C GLY A 275 -1.19 10.60 6.83
N VAL A 276 -1.23 9.33 6.47
CA VAL A 276 -0.97 8.19 7.37
C VAL A 276 -1.83 8.28 8.64
N ILE A 277 -3.13 8.23 8.44
CA ILE A 277 -4.09 8.36 9.54
C ILE A 277 -4.66 6.97 9.86
N PRO A 278 -4.24 6.32 10.96
CA PRO A 278 -4.85 5.05 11.38
C PRO A 278 -6.25 5.32 11.95
N ALA A 279 -7.22 4.50 11.55
CA ALA A 279 -8.52 4.49 12.20
C ALA A 279 -8.40 3.89 13.61
N ASP A 280 -9.21 4.39 14.53
CA ASP A 280 -9.39 3.78 15.83
C ASP A 280 -9.95 2.37 15.72
N LEU A 281 -9.48 1.42 16.54
CA LEU A 281 -9.86 0.01 16.41
C LEU A 281 -11.32 -0.24 16.84
N ASP A 282 -11.81 0.47 17.85
CA ASP A 282 -13.20 0.35 18.27
C ASP A 282 -14.15 0.97 17.24
N TRP A 283 -13.69 2.04 16.57
CA TRP A 283 -14.42 2.58 15.44
C TRP A 283 -14.52 1.57 14.30
N LEU A 284 -13.44 0.87 13.94
CA LEU A 284 -13.47 -0.17 12.89
C LEU A 284 -14.41 -1.33 13.24
N ARG A 285 -14.41 -1.76 14.51
CA ARG A 285 -15.37 -2.78 15.01
C ARG A 285 -16.80 -2.27 14.91
N GLY A 286 -17.03 -1.01 15.32
CA GLY A 286 -18.33 -0.35 15.20
C GLY A 286 -18.79 -0.22 13.74
N LEU A 287 -17.89 0.20 12.83
CA LEU A 287 -18.15 0.26 11.40
C LEU A 287 -18.60 -1.09 10.85
N ARG A 288 -17.86 -2.18 11.16
CA ARG A 288 -18.23 -3.55 10.71
C ARG A 288 -19.61 -3.95 11.21
N ARG A 289 -19.87 -3.78 12.53
CA ARG A 289 -21.16 -4.10 13.14
C ARG A 289 -22.31 -3.34 12.47
N ILE A 290 -22.18 -2.03 12.28
CA ILE A 290 -23.23 -1.18 11.70
C ILE A 290 -23.48 -1.58 10.24
N THR A 291 -22.43 -1.78 9.43
CA THR A 291 -22.58 -2.16 8.02
C THR A 291 -23.25 -3.54 7.88
N GLU A 292 -22.87 -4.50 8.73
CA GLU A 292 -23.44 -5.84 8.74
C GLU A 292 -24.95 -5.81 9.11
N GLN A 293 -25.33 -5.08 10.17
CA GLN A 293 -26.70 -4.92 10.60
C GLN A 293 -27.58 -4.21 9.54
N ALA A 294 -27.01 -3.27 8.80
CA ALA A 294 -27.68 -2.56 7.72
C ALA A 294 -27.72 -3.34 6.39
N GLY A 295 -27.07 -4.50 6.29
CA GLY A 295 -26.93 -5.24 5.02
C GLY A 295 -26.19 -4.44 3.95
N VAL A 296 -25.13 -3.72 4.35
CA VAL A 296 -24.26 -2.91 3.51
C VAL A 296 -22.88 -3.55 3.46
N ALA A 297 -22.36 -3.79 2.25
CA ALA A 297 -21.03 -4.40 2.10
C ALA A 297 -19.92 -3.48 2.64
N LEU A 298 -18.94 -4.06 3.33
CA LEU A 298 -17.73 -3.37 3.76
C LEU A 298 -16.57 -3.69 2.81
N ILE A 299 -16.11 -2.68 2.08
CA ILE A 299 -14.90 -2.74 1.23
C ILE A 299 -13.74 -2.18 2.03
N VAL A 300 -12.70 -2.98 2.25
CA VAL A 300 -11.45 -2.49 2.84
C VAL A 300 -10.39 -2.37 1.74
N ASP A 301 -9.85 -1.17 1.61
CA ASP A 301 -8.75 -0.88 0.69
C ASP A 301 -7.41 -1.16 1.38
N GLU A 302 -6.82 -2.30 1.07
CA GLU A 302 -5.53 -2.77 1.56
C GLU A 302 -4.39 -2.56 0.54
N ILE A 303 -4.62 -1.73 -0.46
CA ILE A 303 -3.63 -1.48 -1.53
C ILE A 303 -2.29 -1.00 -0.97
N GLN A 304 -2.30 -0.13 0.05
CA GLN A 304 -1.08 0.38 0.66
C GLN A 304 -0.78 -0.23 2.04
N SER A 305 -1.80 -0.60 2.81
CA SER A 305 -1.71 -1.08 4.18
C SER A 305 -1.47 -2.58 4.32
N GLY A 306 -1.77 -3.36 3.29
CA GLY A 306 -1.64 -4.80 3.28
C GLY A 306 -0.20 -5.34 3.23
N PHE A 307 -0.08 -6.64 3.23
CA PHE A 307 1.17 -7.40 3.08
C PHE A 307 2.23 -7.03 4.13
N GLY A 308 1.84 -6.99 5.40
CA GLY A 308 2.75 -6.81 6.52
C GLY A 308 3.09 -5.37 6.87
N ARG A 309 2.71 -4.39 6.03
CA ARG A 309 3.10 -2.98 6.15
C ARG A 309 2.80 -2.37 7.51
N THR A 310 1.65 -2.69 8.10
CA THR A 310 1.17 -2.13 9.36
C THR A 310 1.51 -2.97 10.60
N GLY A 311 2.25 -4.07 10.44
CA GLY A 311 2.56 -4.99 11.54
C GLY A 311 1.64 -6.21 11.64
N LYS A 312 0.62 -6.30 10.78
CA LYS A 312 -0.22 -7.47 10.53
C LYS A 312 -0.21 -7.77 9.04
N MET A 313 -0.58 -8.98 8.62
CA MET A 313 -0.62 -9.33 7.20
C MET A 313 -1.56 -8.40 6.45
N PHE A 314 -2.77 -8.20 6.98
CA PHE A 314 -3.72 -7.19 6.53
C PHE A 314 -4.07 -6.23 7.68
N ALA A 315 -4.23 -4.95 7.39
CA ALA A 315 -4.46 -3.94 8.41
C ALA A 315 -5.80 -4.13 9.17
N PHE A 316 -6.84 -4.67 8.51
CA PHE A 316 -8.11 -4.95 9.17
C PHE A 316 -8.00 -5.97 10.31
N GLU A 317 -6.97 -6.82 10.32
CA GLU A 317 -6.72 -7.78 11.39
C GLU A 317 -6.41 -7.11 12.74
N HIS A 318 -5.93 -5.86 12.75
CA HIS A 318 -5.73 -5.12 14.00
C HIS A 318 -7.02 -4.94 14.80
N ALA A 319 -8.14 -4.78 14.10
CA ALA A 319 -9.45 -4.66 14.72
C ALA A 319 -10.16 -6.00 14.93
N GLY A 320 -9.63 -7.10 14.37
CA GLY A 320 -10.26 -8.42 14.39
C GLY A 320 -11.57 -8.47 13.61
N ILE A 321 -11.71 -7.67 12.55
CA ILE A 321 -12.91 -7.66 11.69
C ILE A 321 -12.65 -8.46 10.42
N ILE A 322 -13.72 -8.95 9.79
CA ILE A 322 -13.71 -9.58 8.47
C ILE A 322 -14.53 -8.73 7.51
N PRO A 323 -13.93 -8.11 6.49
CA PRO A 323 -14.67 -7.35 5.47
C PRO A 323 -15.39 -8.26 4.47
N ASP A 324 -16.29 -7.67 3.68
CA ASP A 324 -16.95 -8.40 2.58
C ASP A 324 -16.10 -8.36 1.30
N VAL A 325 -15.30 -7.30 1.13
CA VAL A 325 -14.42 -7.10 -0.03
C VAL A 325 -13.09 -6.54 0.44
N VAL A 326 -11.99 -7.11 -0.06
CA VAL A 326 -10.61 -6.63 0.13
C VAL A 326 -10.02 -6.26 -1.22
N VAL A 327 -9.55 -5.03 -1.36
CA VAL A 327 -8.90 -4.55 -2.59
C VAL A 327 -7.39 -4.58 -2.40
N LEU A 328 -6.67 -5.26 -3.30
CA LEU A 328 -5.24 -5.53 -3.21
C LEU A 328 -4.51 -5.11 -4.48
N SER A 329 -3.35 -4.46 -4.33
CA SER A 329 -2.42 -4.10 -5.40
C SER A 329 -1.03 -3.84 -4.81
N LYS A 330 -0.18 -3.07 -5.47
CA LYS A 330 1.18 -2.71 -4.99
C LYS A 330 2.02 -3.93 -4.61
N ALA A 331 2.20 -4.20 -3.33
CA ALA A 331 3.07 -5.27 -2.83
C ALA A 331 2.71 -6.66 -3.37
N ILE A 332 1.44 -6.93 -3.67
CA ILE A 332 0.96 -8.23 -4.16
C ILE A 332 1.62 -8.69 -5.46
N GLY A 333 2.06 -7.76 -6.30
CA GLY A 333 2.73 -8.05 -7.57
C GLY A 333 4.23 -8.28 -7.46
N GLY A 334 4.81 -8.27 -6.25
CA GLY A 334 6.25 -8.44 -6.05
C GLY A 334 7.08 -7.42 -6.83
N SER A 335 6.73 -6.14 -6.74
CA SER A 335 7.30 -5.01 -7.49
C SER A 335 6.80 -4.88 -8.94
N LEU A 336 6.02 -5.82 -9.46
CA LEU A 336 5.40 -5.75 -10.79
C LEU A 336 3.91 -5.36 -10.69
N PRO A 337 3.35 -4.77 -11.75
CA PRO A 337 1.95 -4.37 -11.76
C PRO A 337 1.00 -5.58 -11.67
N LEU A 338 0.21 -5.64 -10.60
CA LEU A 338 -0.85 -6.62 -10.36
C LEU A 338 -1.91 -6.01 -9.44
N ALA A 339 -3.17 -6.36 -9.66
CA ALA A 339 -4.27 -5.98 -8.79
C ALA A 339 -5.35 -7.05 -8.79
N VAL A 340 -5.93 -7.29 -7.62
CA VAL A 340 -7.03 -8.24 -7.43
C VAL A 340 -8.05 -7.71 -6.43
N VAL A 341 -9.26 -8.22 -6.51
CA VAL A 341 -10.30 -8.07 -5.50
C VAL A 341 -10.60 -9.45 -4.92
N VAL A 342 -10.50 -9.58 -3.60
CA VAL A 342 -10.97 -10.75 -2.85
C VAL A 342 -12.29 -10.38 -2.21
N TYR A 343 -13.31 -11.23 -2.33
CA TYR A 343 -14.65 -10.92 -1.86
C TYR A 343 -15.41 -12.19 -1.44
N ARG A 344 -16.39 -12.04 -0.56
CA ARG A 344 -17.27 -13.14 -0.13
C ARG A 344 -18.14 -13.59 -1.29
N ASP A 345 -18.39 -14.89 -1.39
CA ASP A 345 -19.08 -15.55 -2.52
C ASP A 345 -20.54 -15.07 -2.72
N TRP A 346 -21.23 -14.60 -1.66
CA TRP A 346 -22.57 -14.01 -1.81
C TRP A 346 -22.63 -12.79 -2.73
N LEU A 347 -21.49 -12.13 -2.97
CA LEU A 347 -21.37 -11.01 -3.92
C LEU A 347 -21.19 -11.47 -5.38
N ASP A 348 -20.90 -12.75 -5.63
CA ASP A 348 -20.56 -13.28 -6.95
C ASP A 348 -21.78 -13.47 -7.87
N THR A 349 -22.53 -12.40 -8.06
CA THR A 349 -23.77 -12.39 -8.85
C THR A 349 -23.60 -11.79 -10.25
N TRP A 350 -22.45 -11.30 -10.60
CA TRP A 350 -22.17 -10.70 -11.90
C TRP A 350 -21.99 -11.77 -13.01
N LEU A 351 -22.23 -11.35 -14.25
CA LEU A 351 -22.14 -12.24 -15.40
C LEU A 351 -20.69 -12.37 -15.91
N PRO A 352 -20.36 -13.43 -16.62
CA PRO A 352 -19.08 -13.56 -17.30
C PRO A 352 -18.75 -12.31 -18.14
N GLY A 353 -17.54 -11.78 -17.99
CA GLY A 353 -17.08 -10.58 -18.69
C GLY A 353 -17.49 -9.24 -18.05
N ALA A 354 -18.19 -9.24 -16.91
CA ALA A 354 -18.60 -8.00 -16.21
C ALA A 354 -17.42 -7.08 -15.87
N HIS A 355 -16.24 -7.62 -15.59
CA HIS A 355 -15.00 -6.86 -15.41
C HIS A 355 -13.85 -7.57 -16.14
N ALA A 356 -13.74 -7.36 -17.44
CA ALA A 356 -12.67 -7.88 -18.28
C ALA A 356 -11.50 -6.89 -18.36
N GLY A 357 -10.28 -7.42 -18.52
CA GLY A 357 -9.06 -6.61 -18.70
C GLY A 357 -7.97 -7.44 -19.36
N THR A 358 -7.33 -6.91 -20.42
CA THR A 358 -6.30 -7.65 -21.16
C THR A 358 -5.13 -8.05 -20.27
N PHE A 359 -4.64 -7.18 -19.41
CA PHE A 359 -3.42 -7.38 -18.60
C PHE A 359 -3.64 -8.04 -17.22
N ARG A 360 -4.76 -8.71 -17.01
CA ARG A 360 -5.06 -9.42 -15.76
C ARG A 360 -4.33 -10.77 -15.57
N GLY A 361 -3.61 -11.24 -16.60
CA GLY A 361 -2.91 -12.54 -16.63
C GLY A 361 -1.37 -12.43 -16.58
N ASN A 362 -0.79 -11.48 -15.89
CA ASN A 362 0.65 -11.27 -15.82
C ASN A 362 1.34 -12.35 -14.97
N GLN A 363 1.96 -13.34 -15.62
CA GLN A 363 2.56 -14.49 -14.95
C GLN A 363 3.82 -14.13 -14.14
N MET A 364 4.63 -13.20 -14.62
CA MET A 364 5.80 -12.74 -13.86
C MET A 364 5.39 -12.05 -12.56
N ALA A 365 4.33 -11.23 -12.60
CA ALA A 365 3.82 -10.58 -11.40
C ALA A 365 3.21 -11.57 -10.39
N MET A 366 2.54 -12.62 -10.86
CA MET A 366 2.01 -13.68 -10.01
C MET A 366 3.15 -14.51 -9.38
N ALA A 367 4.17 -14.89 -10.14
CA ALA A 367 5.33 -15.61 -9.63
C ALA A 367 6.09 -14.77 -8.59
N ALA A 368 6.36 -13.51 -8.90
CA ALA A 368 7.02 -12.57 -8.00
C ALA A 368 6.19 -12.32 -6.73
N GLY A 369 4.88 -12.14 -6.87
CA GLY A 369 3.94 -11.98 -5.75
C GLY A 369 3.91 -13.20 -4.83
N SER A 370 3.84 -14.42 -5.38
CA SER A 370 3.96 -15.66 -4.61
C SER A 370 5.26 -15.72 -3.81
N ALA A 371 6.39 -15.36 -4.44
CA ALA A 371 7.69 -15.33 -3.77
C ALA A 371 7.71 -14.32 -2.62
N VAL A 372 7.14 -13.12 -2.81
CA VAL A 372 7.00 -12.11 -1.75
C VAL A 372 6.12 -12.61 -0.63
N MET A 373 4.94 -13.16 -0.90
CA MET A 373 4.01 -13.66 0.12
C MET A 373 4.65 -14.72 1.00
N ARG A 374 5.35 -15.69 0.40
CA ARG A 374 6.07 -16.72 1.15
C ARG A 374 7.19 -16.13 1.99
N TYR A 375 7.99 -15.21 1.43
CA TYR A 375 9.07 -14.55 2.16
C TYR A 375 8.56 -13.76 3.37
N LEU A 376 7.42 -13.07 3.23
CA LEU A 376 6.77 -12.35 4.34
C LEU A 376 6.44 -13.28 5.52
N VAL A 377 5.95 -14.49 5.23
CA VAL A 377 5.59 -15.50 6.25
C VAL A 377 6.86 -16.14 6.85
N GLU A 378 7.76 -16.63 6.01
CA GLU A 378 8.97 -17.33 6.42
C GLU A 378 9.86 -16.49 7.34
N HIS A 379 9.91 -15.18 7.10
CA HIS A 379 10.75 -14.24 7.85
C HIS A 379 9.96 -13.41 8.86
N ASN A 380 8.68 -13.71 9.04
CA ASN A 380 7.78 -13.00 9.96
C ASN A 380 7.89 -11.47 9.81
N LEU A 381 7.91 -10.99 8.55
CA LEU A 381 8.10 -9.57 8.27
C LEU A 381 7.00 -8.65 8.84
N PRO A 382 5.74 -9.08 9.04
CA PRO A 382 4.78 -8.25 9.76
C PRO A 382 5.25 -7.88 11.19
N ALA A 383 5.74 -8.84 11.96
CA ALA A 383 6.27 -8.56 13.30
C ALA A 383 7.54 -7.70 13.25
N HIS A 384 8.41 -7.94 12.27
CA HIS A 384 9.59 -7.09 12.03
C HIS A 384 9.19 -5.65 11.69
N ALA A 385 8.17 -5.46 10.84
CA ALA A 385 7.66 -4.13 10.49
C ALA A 385 7.09 -3.40 11.72
N SER A 386 6.42 -4.11 12.64
CA SER A 386 5.99 -3.53 13.92
C SER A 386 7.19 -3.05 14.73
N ALA A 387 8.17 -3.92 14.98
CA ALA A 387 9.34 -3.58 15.79
C ALA A 387 10.17 -2.42 15.21
N MET A 388 10.35 -2.39 13.89
CA MET A 388 11.08 -1.31 13.22
C MET A 388 10.27 0.00 13.20
N GLY A 389 8.96 -0.10 13.08
CA GLY A 389 8.05 1.03 13.17
C GLY A 389 8.06 1.66 14.55
N ASP A 390 8.00 0.86 15.62
CA ASP A 390 8.09 1.31 17.01
C ASP A 390 9.43 2.03 17.25
N ARG A 391 10.54 1.44 16.79
CA ARG A 391 11.88 2.07 16.88
C ARG A 391 11.94 3.42 16.17
N LEU A 392 11.41 3.54 14.95
CA LEU A 392 11.39 4.82 14.24
C LEU A 392 10.49 5.83 14.96
N SER A 393 9.33 5.41 15.46
CA SER A 393 8.41 6.23 16.22
C SER A 393 9.06 6.79 17.50
N GLU A 394 9.82 5.96 18.24
CA GLU A 394 10.58 6.42 19.41
C GLU A 394 11.57 7.52 19.05
N HIS A 395 12.36 7.37 17.99
CA HIS A 395 13.26 8.42 17.52
C HIS A 395 12.52 9.72 17.15
N LEU A 396 11.39 9.60 16.46
CA LEU A 396 10.59 10.77 16.09
C LEU A 396 10.02 11.49 17.31
N HIS A 397 9.54 10.76 18.34
CA HIS A 397 9.07 11.35 19.59
C HIS A 397 10.20 12.02 20.40
N VAL A 398 11.44 11.51 20.31
CA VAL A 398 12.59 12.22 20.89
C VAL A 398 12.79 13.57 20.18
N LEU A 399 12.76 13.59 18.85
CA LEU A 399 12.88 14.85 18.10
C LEU A 399 11.72 15.81 18.37
N GLN A 400 10.50 15.31 18.60
CA GLN A 400 9.32 16.13 18.91
C GLN A 400 9.50 16.97 20.18
N ARG A 401 10.27 16.49 21.15
CA ARG A 401 10.56 17.26 22.41
C ARG A 401 11.39 18.51 22.13
N ASP A 402 12.24 18.46 21.09
CA ASP A 402 13.14 19.55 20.73
C ASP A 402 12.58 20.46 19.65
N PHE A 403 11.57 20.00 18.89
CA PHE A 403 11.00 20.70 17.74
C PHE A 403 9.48 20.76 17.84
N ALA A 404 8.95 21.90 18.30
CA ALA A 404 7.52 22.14 18.39
C ALA A 404 6.79 22.12 17.04
N GLN A 405 7.52 22.13 15.93
CA GLN A 405 7.00 21.99 14.56
C GLN A 405 6.55 20.56 14.24
N LEU A 406 6.93 19.55 15.02
CA LEU A 406 6.44 18.19 14.92
C LEU A 406 5.13 18.08 15.70
N GLY A 407 3.99 18.16 15.03
CA GLY A 407 2.67 18.12 15.66
C GLY A 407 2.27 16.69 16.05
N ASP A 408 1.78 15.91 15.11
CA ASP A 408 1.31 14.54 15.36
C ASP A 408 2.23 13.52 14.69
N ILE A 409 2.67 12.52 15.45
CA ILE A 409 3.44 11.38 14.98
C ILE A 409 2.53 10.16 15.09
N ARG A 410 2.18 9.57 13.95
CA ARG A 410 1.16 8.52 13.87
C ARG A 410 1.45 7.47 12.83
N GLY A 411 0.75 6.36 12.91
CA GLY A 411 0.85 5.26 11.95
C GLY A 411 0.80 3.89 12.62
N ARG A 412 1.11 2.85 11.85
CA ARG A 412 1.25 1.46 12.33
C ARG A 412 2.37 0.78 11.57
N GLY A 413 3.21 0.03 12.26
CA GLY A 413 4.34 -0.66 11.67
C GLY A 413 5.23 0.30 10.86
N LEU A 414 5.63 -0.08 9.67
CA LEU A 414 6.44 0.74 8.75
C LEU A 414 5.59 1.60 7.80
N MET A 415 4.49 2.11 8.29
CA MET A 415 3.66 3.12 7.66
C MET A 415 3.48 4.25 8.68
N LEU A 416 4.42 5.21 8.71
CA LEU A 416 4.45 6.30 9.68
C LEU A 416 4.35 7.67 9.00
N GLY A 417 3.68 8.60 9.68
CA GLY A 417 3.51 9.98 9.25
C GLY A 417 3.83 10.96 10.36
N VAL A 418 4.47 12.06 9.99
CA VAL A 418 4.75 13.19 10.89
C VAL A 418 4.08 14.43 10.33
N GLU A 419 3.09 14.94 11.03
CA GLU A 419 2.44 16.19 10.66
C GLU A 419 3.25 17.39 11.11
N LEU A 420 3.57 18.27 10.17
CA LEU A 420 4.29 19.50 10.44
C LEU A 420 3.31 20.63 10.71
N VAL A 421 3.54 21.36 11.80
CA VAL A 421 2.65 22.42 12.29
C VAL A 421 3.39 23.75 12.47
N ASP A 422 2.63 24.84 12.41
CA ASP A 422 3.09 26.16 12.81
C ASP A 422 2.75 26.40 14.30
N PRO A 423 3.74 26.31 15.22
CA PRO A 423 3.48 26.46 16.65
C PRO A 423 2.96 27.85 17.06
N ALA A 424 3.20 28.87 16.21
CA ALA A 424 2.75 30.23 16.43
C ALA A 424 1.35 30.50 15.84
N GLY A 425 0.81 29.58 15.06
CA GLY A 425 -0.49 29.70 14.43
C GLY A 425 -1.64 29.53 15.42
N MET A 426 -2.83 30.04 15.07
CA MET A 426 -4.02 29.90 15.90
C MET A 426 -4.43 28.42 15.98
N PRO A 427 -4.54 27.83 17.19
CA PRO A 427 -4.94 26.45 17.36
C PRO A 427 -6.39 26.20 16.89
N ASP A 428 -6.65 24.93 16.54
CA ASP A 428 -8.03 24.45 16.27
C ASP A 428 -8.82 24.25 17.59
N ALA A 429 -10.07 23.77 17.47
CA ALA A 429 -10.97 23.55 18.61
C ALA A 429 -10.44 22.53 19.63
N LEU A 430 -9.47 21.68 19.24
CA LEU A 430 -8.81 20.71 20.13
C LEU A 430 -7.49 21.24 20.72
N GLY A 431 -7.10 22.47 20.35
CA GLY A 431 -5.87 23.09 20.81
C GLY A 431 -4.65 22.76 19.95
N HIS A 432 -4.80 22.11 18.79
CA HIS A 432 -3.69 21.73 17.93
C HIS A 432 -3.32 22.86 16.96
N PRO A 433 -2.02 23.20 16.82
CA PRO A 433 -1.55 24.20 15.86
C PRO A 433 -1.92 23.85 14.41
N PRO A 434 -2.07 24.84 13.53
CA PRO A 434 -2.37 24.58 12.11
C PRO A 434 -1.21 23.91 11.38
N VAL A 435 -1.52 23.24 10.27
CA VAL A 435 -0.53 22.60 9.38
C VAL A 435 0.41 23.65 8.78
N ASP A 436 1.72 23.42 8.83
CA ASP A 436 2.71 24.22 8.09
C ASP A 436 3.02 23.58 6.71
N ALA A 437 2.24 23.99 5.71
CA ALA A 437 2.41 23.55 4.34
C ALA A 437 3.72 24.04 3.68
N ARG A 438 4.45 25.00 4.27
CA ARG A 438 5.71 25.54 3.76
C ARG A 438 6.93 24.79 4.31
N LEU A 439 6.86 24.36 5.55
CA LEU A 439 7.94 23.60 6.19
C LEU A 439 8.12 22.22 5.56
N ALA A 440 7.04 21.52 5.22
CA ALA A 440 7.09 20.16 4.69
C ALA A 440 7.92 20.03 3.39
N PRO A 441 7.73 20.84 2.33
CA PRO A 441 8.57 20.80 1.15
C PRO A 441 10.03 21.22 1.41
N ARG A 442 10.28 22.11 2.39
CA ARG A 442 11.65 22.48 2.78
C ARG A 442 12.35 21.30 3.43
N LEU A 443 11.69 20.65 4.39
CA LEU A 443 12.21 19.47 5.07
C LEU A 443 12.47 18.32 4.08
N GLN A 444 11.56 18.04 3.15
CA GLN A 444 11.77 17.04 2.11
C GLN A 444 13.04 17.32 1.29
N ARG A 445 13.26 18.58 0.88
CA ARG A 445 14.48 18.98 0.16
C ARG A 445 15.74 18.82 1.02
N GLU A 446 15.68 19.17 2.31
CA GLU A 446 16.82 19.00 3.21
C GLU A 446 17.14 17.52 3.48
N CYS A 447 16.11 16.65 3.56
CA CYS A 447 16.29 15.19 3.59
C CYS A 447 16.96 14.70 2.30
N LEU A 448 16.47 15.11 1.14
CA LEU A 448 17.01 14.70 -0.16
C LEU A 448 18.48 15.14 -0.32
N LYS A 449 18.85 16.35 0.09
CA LYS A 449 20.24 16.81 0.10
C LYS A 449 21.16 15.93 0.96
N ARG A 450 20.61 15.25 1.96
CA ARG A 450 21.32 14.35 2.86
C ARG A 450 21.18 12.86 2.50
N GLY A 451 20.68 12.57 1.30
CA GLY A 451 20.55 11.21 0.80
C GLY A 451 19.36 10.44 1.35
N LEU A 452 18.28 11.11 1.75
CA LEU A 452 17.05 10.47 2.24
C LEU A 452 15.86 10.87 1.37
N ILE A 453 15.21 9.89 0.74
CA ILE A 453 13.98 10.06 -0.03
C ILE A 453 12.79 9.82 0.88
N LEU A 454 11.92 10.82 0.99
CA LEU A 454 10.67 10.80 1.74
C LEU A 454 9.53 11.33 0.88
N GLU A 455 8.30 10.96 1.20
CA GLU A 455 7.11 11.46 0.55
C GLU A 455 6.35 12.47 1.41
N LEU A 456 5.61 13.35 0.75
CA LEU A 456 4.66 14.26 1.39
C LEU A 456 3.23 13.86 1.07
N GLY A 457 2.36 13.99 2.06
CA GLY A 457 0.93 13.71 1.92
C GLY A 457 0.12 14.52 2.93
N GLY A 458 -1.12 14.08 3.16
CA GLY A 458 -1.99 14.70 4.14
C GLY A 458 -2.58 16.03 3.72
N ARG A 459 -3.24 16.68 4.68
CA ARG A 459 -3.87 17.99 4.45
C ARG A 459 -2.81 19.01 4.06
N GLN A 460 -3.03 19.70 2.95
CA GLN A 460 -2.13 20.72 2.39
C GLN A 460 -0.70 20.20 2.11
N GLY A 461 -0.48 18.87 2.07
CA GLY A 461 0.84 18.28 1.91
C GLY A 461 1.75 18.43 3.13
N GLY A 462 1.20 18.68 4.31
CA GLY A 462 1.92 18.97 5.54
C GLY A 462 2.38 17.75 6.32
N VAL A 463 2.26 16.54 5.79
CA VAL A 463 2.69 15.30 6.45
C VAL A 463 3.86 14.69 5.72
N VAL A 464 4.98 14.50 6.42
CA VAL A 464 6.10 13.67 5.95
C VAL A 464 5.80 12.22 6.23
N ARG A 465 5.93 11.36 5.19
CA ARG A 465 5.55 9.95 5.24
C ARG A 465 6.78 9.05 5.09
N PHE A 466 6.84 8.03 5.95
CA PHE A 466 7.86 6.99 5.94
C PHE A 466 7.23 5.66 5.53
N LEU A 467 7.68 5.13 4.39
CA LEU A 467 7.23 3.87 3.79
C LEU A 467 8.43 3.03 3.33
N PRO A 468 9.45 2.78 4.21
CA PRO A 468 10.62 2.02 3.79
C PRO A 468 10.25 0.57 3.43
N PRO A 469 11.10 -0.18 2.73
CA PRO A 469 10.96 -1.63 2.59
C PRO A 469 10.83 -2.31 3.97
N LEU A 470 10.04 -3.40 4.03
CA LEU A 470 9.82 -4.14 5.29
C LEU A 470 11.08 -4.85 5.79
N THR A 471 12.09 -4.96 4.94
CA THR A 471 13.40 -5.55 5.26
C THR A 471 14.40 -4.57 5.87
N ILE A 472 14.00 -3.32 6.12
CA ILE A 472 14.87 -2.31 6.74
C ILE A 472 15.37 -2.79 8.11
N THR A 473 16.65 -2.60 8.38
CA THR A 473 17.29 -3.02 9.63
C THR A 473 17.22 -1.93 10.70
N ALA A 474 17.43 -2.30 11.97
CA ALA A 474 17.49 -1.35 13.10
C ALA A 474 18.56 -0.26 12.88
N THR A 475 19.75 -0.63 12.38
CA THR A 475 20.81 0.33 12.08
C THR A 475 20.40 1.32 10.98
N GLU A 476 19.66 0.86 9.98
CA GLU A 476 19.15 1.72 8.91
C GLU A 476 18.04 2.64 9.41
N ILE A 477 17.17 2.17 10.32
CA ILE A 477 16.19 3.02 11.00
C ILE A 477 16.87 4.15 11.78
N ASP A 478 17.91 3.82 12.55
CA ASP A 478 18.68 4.82 13.30
C ASP A 478 19.29 5.87 12.37
N ARG A 479 19.81 5.40 11.23
CA ARG A 479 20.37 6.29 10.21
C ARG A 479 19.32 7.18 9.56
N VAL A 480 18.13 6.66 9.26
CA VAL A 480 16.99 7.44 8.75
C VAL A 480 16.62 8.54 9.75
N ALA A 481 16.49 8.20 11.02
CA ALA A 481 16.15 9.14 12.08
C ALA A 481 17.22 10.23 12.27
N GLU A 482 18.51 9.86 12.21
CA GLU A 482 19.63 10.82 12.28
C GLU A 482 19.58 11.84 11.13
N ILE A 483 19.42 11.34 9.89
CA ILE A 483 19.34 12.19 8.71
C ILE A 483 18.13 13.11 8.79
N PHE A 484 16.98 12.58 9.19
CA PHE A 484 15.75 13.34 9.38
C PHE A 484 15.91 14.46 10.40
N GLY A 485 16.49 14.18 11.57
CA GLY A 485 16.73 15.18 12.62
C GLY A 485 17.65 16.32 12.16
N ARG A 486 18.73 15.98 11.44
CA ARG A 486 19.64 17.01 10.86
C ARG A 486 18.93 17.86 9.79
N ALA A 487 18.12 17.21 8.97
CA ALA A 487 17.33 17.90 7.93
C ALA A 487 16.28 18.83 8.55
N LEU A 488 15.60 18.37 9.62
CA LEU A 488 14.61 19.16 10.34
C LEU A 488 15.23 20.42 10.94
N LYS A 489 16.36 20.27 11.64
CA LYS A 489 17.11 21.41 12.20
C LYS A 489 17.44 22.45 11.13
N ALA A 490 17.92 21.98 9.96
CA ALA A 490 18.25 22.87 8.85
C ALA A 490 17.02 23.53 8.21
N ALA A 491 15.91 22.81 8.09
CA ALA A 491 14.67 23.33 7.51
C ALA A 491 13.99 24.37 8.41
N VAL A 492 14.03 24.16 9.73
CA VAL A 492 13.48 25.10 10.74
C VAL A 492 14.34 26.38 10.79
N ALA A 493 15.67 26.27 10.72
CA ALA A 493 16.55 27.44 10.73
C ALA A 493 16.41 28.35 9.48
N GLN A 494 15.75 27.89 8.42
CA GLN A 494 15.44 28.64 7.19
C GLN A 494 14.01 29.23 7.20
N ALA A 495 13.25 29.01 8.28
CA ALA A 495 11.88 29.51 8.44
C ALA A 495 11.89 30.96 8.98
#